data_4393ab447bca454208d29101dcaa26a1
#
_entry.id   4393ab447bca454208d29101dcaa26a1
#
_cell.length_a   1.000
_cell.length_b   1.000
_cell.length_c   1.000
_cell.angle_alpha   90.00
_cell.angle_beta   90.00
_cell.angle_gamma   90.00
#
_symmetry.space_group_name_H-M   'P 1'
#
loop_
_entity.id
_entity.type
_entity.pdbx_description
1 polymer ?
#
loop_
_entity_poly.entity_id
_entity_poly.type
_entity_poly.pdbx_seq_one_letter_code
_entity_poly.pdbx_strand_id
1 'polypeptide(L)'
;MTRTQKTVFILVAIVALIMGLTVNKVLSGKGQGDPTALIDAGIILLPQSRQLPPVTMTNQDGQPVVVNELKGKWSLLFFGYTFCPDICPTTLAQLRQIKSELPKEAVDKLQVILVSVDPNRDTPAQLKQYLGYFDPQFEGLTGANVEDVQKVSNSVSIPFIPADTSKPNYTVDHSGNLALIGPDGTQRGFIRAPLNNLKLVAQLPGLLQRQ
;
A
#
# COMPACT_ATOMS: atom_id res chain seq x y z
N MET A 1 57.84 22.76 7.18
CA MET A 1 56.83 22.22 8.10
C MET A 1 57.49 21.23 9.05
N THR A 2 57.36 21.48 10.36
CA THR A 2 57.89 20.61 11.40
C THR A 2 57.08 19.28 11.43
N ARG A 3 57.68 18.23 11.99
CA ARG A 3 57.05 16.90 12.13
C ARG A 3 55.72 17.02 12.87
N THR A 4 55.64 17.86 13.89
CA THR A 4 54.43 18.16 14.69
C THR A 4 53.32 18.82 13.84
N GLN A 5 53.65 19.78 12.96
CA GLN A 5 52.68 20.43 12.08
C GLN A 5 52.03 19.43 11.11
N LYS A 6 52.82 18.50 10.53
CA LYS A 6 52.29 17.44 9.64
C LYS A 6 51.31 16.54 10.38
N THR A 7 51.64 16.14 11.63
CA THR A 7 50.75 15.29 12.43
C THR A 7 49.42 16.00 12.76
N VAL A 8 49.48 17.28 13.13
CA VAL A 8 48.26 18.08 13.39
C VAL A 8 47.38 18.21 12.15
N PHE A 9 47.96 18.48 10.96
CA PHE A 9 47.20 18.56 9.75
C PHE A 9 46.53 17.23 9.38
N ILE A 10 47.21 16.10 9.56
CA ILE A 10 46.62 14.77 9.32
C ILE A 10 45.45 14.51 10.27
N LEU A 11 45.59 14.80 11.56
CA LEU A 11 44.52 14.64 12.55
C LEU A 11 43.27 15.49 12.20
N VAL A 12 43.49 16.76 11.87
CA VAL A 12 42.39 17.68 11.47
C VAL A 12 41.68 17.16 10.22
N ALA A 13 42.43 16.68 9.22
CA ALA A 13 41.84 16.10 8.00
C ALA A 13 41.01 14.84 8.28
N ILE A 14 41.48 13.96 9.17
CA ILE A 14 40.73 12.76 9.61
C ILE A 14 39.45 13.15 10.31
N VAL A 15 39.52 14.09 11.27
CA VAL A 15 38.31 14.56 11.99
C VAL A 15 37.31 15.22 11.02
N ALA A 16 37.75 16.04 10.09
CA ALA A 16 36.91 16.66 9.09
C ALA A 16 36.27 15.60 8.17
N LEU A 17 37.00 14.56 7.77
CA LEU A 17 36.47 13.43 6.96
C LEU A 17 35.40 12.65 7.73
N ILE A 18 35.69 12.30 9.01
CA ILE A 18 34.70 11.58 9.84
C ILE A 18 33.47 12.44 10.06
N MET A 19 33.61 13.72 10.32
CA MET A 19 32.50 14.65 10.51
C MET A 19 31.70 14.80 9.21
N GLY A 20 32.35 14.92 8.06
CA GLY A 20 31.72 14.96 6.74
C GLY A 20 30.93 13.67 6.41
N LEU A 21 31.50 12.52 6.72
CA LEU A 21 30.83 11.23 6.52
C LEU A 21 29.64 11.04 7.47
N THR A 22 29.74 11.45 8.72
CA THR A 22 28.63 11.37 9.69
C THR A 22 27.50 12.33 9.33
N VAL A 23 27.82 13.57 8.98
CA VAL A 23 26.83 14.55 8.50
C VAL A 23 26.16 14.07 7.21
N ASN A 24 26.93 13.55 6.26
CA ASN A 24 26.38 12.99 5.04
C ASN A 24 25.46 11.78 5.33
N LYS A 25 25.82 10.89 6.24
CA LYS A 25 25.00 9.75 6.65
C LYS A 25 23.71 10.19 7.33
N VAL A 26 23.76 11.21 8.19
CA VAL A 26 22.59 11.78 8.88
C VAL A 26 21.66 12.51 7.88
N LEU A 27 22.23 13.26 6.93
CA LEU A 27 21.46 13.96 5.90
C LEU A 27 20.91 13.00 4.83
N SER A 28 21.66 11.96 4.46
CA SER A 28 21.23 10.91 3.52
C SER A 28 20.28 9.90 4.18
N GLY A 29 20.28 9.76 5.50
CA GLY A 29 19.36 8.94 6.28
C GLY A 29 17.90 9.43 6.29
N LYS A 30 17.60 10.57 5.69
CA LYS A 30 16.23 11.07 5.48
C LYS A 30 15.38 10.20 4.56
N GLY A 31 15.90 9.12 3.98
CA GLY A 31 15.17 8.14 3.18
C GLY A 31 14.59 6.95 3.98
N GLN A 32 15.02 6.75 5.23
CA GLN A 32 14.36 5.80 6.14
C GLN A 32 13.35 6.59 6.96
N GLY A 33 12.09 6.62 6.50
CA GLY A 33 11.02 7.27 7.26
C GLY A 33 11.06 6.83 8.72
N ASP A 34 10.97 7.80 9.61
CA ASP A 34 10.92 7.58 11.07
C ASP A 34 9.82 6.53 11.34
N PRO A 35 10.13 5.39 11.97
CA PRO A 35 9.13 4.39 12.30
C PRO A 35 7.94 4.97 13.06
N THR A 36 8.18 5.95 13.92
CA THR A 36 7.15 6.66 14.69
C THR A 36 6.24 7.46 13.77
N ALA A 37 6.79 8.15 12.77
CA ALA A 37 6.01 8.92 11.81
C ALA A 37 5.16 8.04 10.89
N LEU A 38 5.64 6.84 10.55
CA LEU A 38 4.84 5.84 9.80
C LEU A 38 3.65 5.36 10.64
N ILE A 39 3.90 4.98 11.90
CA ILE A 39 2.84 4.53 12.83
C ILE A 39 1.81 5.65 13.04
N ASP A 40 2.26 6.88 13.20
CA ASP A 40 1.39 8.06 13.36
C ASP A 40 0.55 8.35 12.10
N ALA A 41 1.04 7.98 10.92
CA ALA A 41 0.29 7.99 9.67
C ALA A 41 -0.64 6.78 9.49
N GLY A 42 -0.69 5.86 10.45
CA GLY A 42 -1.45 4.62 10.37
C GLY A 42 -0.74 3.50 9.59
N ILE A 43 0.48 3.70 9.13
CA ILE A 43 1.26 2.70 8.39
C ILE A 43 1.98 1.79 9.38
N ILE A 44 1.65 0.51 9.35
CA ILE A 44 2.28 -0.50 10.19
C ILE A 44 3.04 -1.47 9.28
N LEU A 45 4.36 -1.46 9.38
CA LEU A 45 5.21 -2.39 8.66
C LEU A 45 5.36 -3.71 9.43
N LEU A 46 5.33 -4.81 8.72
CA LEU A 46 5.57 -6.13 9.29
C LEU A 46 7.07 -6.34 9.53
N PRO A 47 7.46 -7.01 10.63
CA PRO A 47 8.86 -7.38 10.87
C PRO A 47 9.43 -8.29 9.78
N GLN A 48 8.57 -9.13 9.18
CA GLN A 48 8.89 -10.03 8.09
C GLN A 48 7.79 -9.93 7.03
N SER A 49 8.19 -9.88 5.75
CA SER A 49 7.25 -9.91 4.64
C SER A 49 6.51 -11.25 4.57
N ARG A 50 5.27 -11.22 4.10
CA ARG A 50 4.44 -12.43 3.94
C ARG A 50 4.13 -12.67 2.48
N GLN A 51 4.23 -13.91 2.04
CA GLN A 51 3.79 -14.32 0.71
C GLN A 51 2.26 -14.28 0.63
N LEU A 52 1.74 -13.82 -0.50
CA LEU A 52 0.33 -13.95 -0.82
C LEU A 52 0.05 -15.35 -1.39
N PRO A 53 -1.18 -15.87 -1.25
CA PRO A 53 -1.54 -17.16 -1.85
C PRO A 53 -1.60 -17.06 -3.38
N PRO A 54 -1.32 -18.15 -4.12
CA PRO A 54 -1.41 -18.19 -5.57
C PRO A 54 -2.88 -18.35 -6.03
N VAL A 55 -3.72 -17.41 -5.64
CA VAL A 55 -5.13 -17.35 -6.04
C VAL A 55 -5.25 -16.57 -7.33
N THR A 56 -5.93 -17.13 -8.31
CA THR A 56 -6.28 -16.43 -9.56
C THR A 56 -7.60 -15.71 -9.37
N MET A 57 -7.61 -14.41 -9.63
CA MET A 57 -8.77 -13.54 -9.63
C MET A 57 -8.97 -12.96 -11.04
N THR A 58 -10.09 -12.32 -11.28
CA THR A 58 -10.39 -11.66 -12.55
C THR A 58 -10.37 -10.14 -12.35
N ASN A 59 -9.63 -9.42 -13.19
CA ASN A 59 -9.61 -7.96 -13.11
C ASN A 59 -10.83 -7.34 -13.82
N GLN A 60 -10.97 -6.01 -13.70
CA GLN A 60 -12.08 -5.27 -14.31
C GLN A 60 -12.13 -5.33 -15.85
N ASP A 61 -11.09 -5.81 -16.51
CA ASP A 61 -11.02 -6.01 -17.95
C ASP A 61 -11.29 -7.48 -18.37
N GLY A 62 -11.66 -8.33 -17.39
CA GLY A 62 -11.92 -9.74 -17.61
C GLY A 62 -10.67 -10.61 -17.74
N GLN A 63 -9.48 -10.09 -17.41
CA GLN A 63 -8.23 -10.82 -17.51
C GLN A 63 -7.90 -11.53 -16.19
N PRO A 64 -7.30 -12.73 -16.23
CA PRO A 64 -6.84 -13.42 -15.03
C PRO A 64 -5.63 -12.72 -14.42
N VAL A 65 -5.63 -12.57 -13.10
CA VAL A 65 -4.54 -12.01 -12.30
C VAL A 65 -4.24 -12.95 -11.14
N VAL A 66 -3.01 -13.40 -11.03
CA VAL A 66 -2.56 -14.23 -9.90
C VAL A 66 -2.07 -13.30 -8.78
N VAL A 67 -2.69 -13.37 -7.62
CA VAL A 67 -2.50 -12.36 -6.55
C VAL A 67 -1.07 -12.29 -6.02
N ASN A 68 -0.35 -13.41 -5.96
CA ASN A 68 1.07 -13.43 -5.56
C ASN A 68 2.04 -12.95 -6.66
N GLU A 69 1.51 -12.60 -7.85
CA GLU A 69 2.28 -12.03 -8.96
C GLU A 69 2.02 -10.53 -9.15
N LEU A 70 1.42 -9.86 -8.19
CA LEU A 70 1.29 -8.40 -8.15
C LEU A 70 2.67 -7.77 -7.91
N LYS A 71 3.50 -7.70 -8.94
CA LYS A 71 4.90 -7.26 -8.89
C LYS A 71 5.12 -5.95 -9.64
N GLY A 72 6.28 -5.32 -9.36
CA GLY A 72 6.76 -4.13 -10.06
C GLY A 72 6.31 -2.80 -9.45
N LYS A 73 5.17 -2.77 -8.76
CA LYS A 73 4.67 -1.59 -8.05
C LYS A 73 4.29 -1.93 -6.61
N TRP A 74 4.26 -0.92 -5.77
CA TRP A 74 3.59 -1.01 -4.48
C TRP A 74 2.09 -1.04 -4.70
N SER A 75 1.38 -1.96 -4.02
CA SER A 75 -0.07 -2.08 -4.13
C SER A 75 -0.75 -1.82 -2.79
N LEU A 76 -1.77 -0.98 -2.80
CA LEU A 76 -2.71 -0.84 -1.70
C LEU A 76 -3.94 -1.70 -2.04
N LEU A 77 -4.05 -2.87 -1.39
CA LEU A 77 -5.24 -3.71 -1.54
C LEU A 77 -6.28 -3.29 -0.51
N PHE A 78 -7.45 -2.91 -1.02
CA PHE A 78 -8.63 -2.57 -0.25
C PHE A 78 -9.70 -3.64 -0.47
N PHE A 79 -10.16 -4.28 0.60
CA PHE A 79 -11.23 -5.27 0.54
C PHE A 79 -12.58 -4.56 0.73
N GLY A 80 -13.37 -4.54 -0.33
CA GLY A 80 -14.65 -3.82 -0.37
C GLY A 80 -15.55 -4.34 -1.49
N TYR A 81 -16.66 -3.66 -1.75
CA TYR A 81 -17.60 -4.04 -2.82
C TYR A 81 -18.38 -2.84 -3.34
N THR A 82 -18.92 -2.94 -4.56
CA THR A 82 -19.50 -1.77 -5.23
C THR A 82 -20.85 -1.32 -4.65
N PHE A 83 -21.55 -2.21 -3.94
CA PHE A 83 -22.83 -1.93 -3.27
C PHE A 83 -22.66 -1.48 -1.81
N CYS A 84 -21.45 -1.23 -1.35
CA CYS A 84 -21.19 -0.72 -0.01
C CYS A 84 -21.70 0.72 0.13
N PRO A 85 -22.56 1.02 1.13
CA PRO A 85 -23.21 2.34 1.19
C PRO A 85 -22.31 3.45 1.76
N ASP A 86 -21.19 3.13 2.45
CA ASP A 86 -20.46 4.12 3.24
C ASP A 86 -18.92 3.95 3.15
N ILE A 87 -18.36 2.88 3.71
CA ILE A 87 -16.91 2.75 3.87
C ILE A 87 -16.17 2.75 2.53
N CYS A 88 -16.69 2.02 1.51
CA CYS A 88 -16.01 1.91 0.22
C CYS A 88 -15.92 3.23 -0.52
N PRO A 89 -17.02 3.97 -0.77
CA PRO A 89 -16.92 5.24 -1.47
C PRO A 89 -16.07 6.27 -0.72
N THR A 90 -16.15 6.29 0.62
CA THR A 90 -15.33 7.19 1.45
C THR A 90 -13.85 6.86 1.32
N THR A 91 -13.46 5.58 1.44
CA THR A 91 -12.06 5.14 1.34
C THR A 91 -11.49 5.40 -0.06
N LEU A 92 -12.24 5.09 -1.13
CA LEU A 92 -11.78 5.31 -2.51
C LEU A 92 -11.62 6.81 -2.82
N ALA A 93 -12.52 7.66 -2.32
CA ALA A 93 -12.39 9.12 -2.47
C ALA A 93 -11.15 9.65 -1.74
N GLN A 94 -10.84 9.14 -0.53
CA GLN A 94 -9.63 9.50 0.19
C GLN A 94 -8.37 9.01 -0.55
N LEU A 95 -8.36 7.80 -1.10
CA LEU A 95 -7.24 7.27 -1.87
C LEU A 95 -7.00 8.07 -3.15
N ARG A 96 -8.06 8.49 -3.85
CA ARG A 96 -7.96 9.43 -4.98
C ARG A 96 -7.32 10.73 -4.56
N GLN A 97 -7.76 11.34 -3.46
CA GLN A 97 -7.20 12.59 -2.95
C GLN A 97 -5.71 12.40 -2.60
N ILE A 98 -5.37 11.38 -1.82
CA ILE A 98 -3.97 11.07 -1.46
C ILE A 98 -3.12 10.95 -2.73
N LYS A 99 -3.57 10.16 -3.72
CA LYS A 99 -2.83 9.94 -4.97
C LYS A 99 -2.64 11.24 -5.75
N SER A 100 -3.63 12.13 -5.77
CA SER A 100 -3.54 13.43 -6.47
C SER A 100 -2.56 14.41 -5.82
N GLU A 101 -2.26 14.25 -4.54
CA GLU A 101 -1.33 15.08 -3.77
C GLU A 101 0.10 14.51 -3.73
N LEU A 102 0.29 13.26 -4.18
CA LEU A 102 1.60 12.62 -4.22
C LEU A 102 2.46 13.17 -5.38
N PRO A 103 3.80 13.25 -5.20
CA PRO A 103 4.73 13.49 -6.30
C PRO A 103 4.58 12.42 -7.41
N LYS A 104 4.80 12.83 -8.66
CA LYS A 104 4.66 11.94 -9.83
C LYS A 104 5.45 10.64 -9.68
N GLU A 105 6.68 10.69 -9.18
CA GLU A 105 7.56 9.56 -8.97
C GLU A 105 6.99 8.54 -7.95
N ALA A 106 6.19 9.01 -6.99
CA ALA A 106 5.50 8.16 -6.04
C ALA A 106 4.23 7.54 -6.67
N VAL A 107 3.48 8.33 -7.44
CA VAL A 107 2.30 7.86 -8.17
C VAL A 107 2.67 6.75 -9.15
N ASP A 108 3.76 6.91 -9.91
CA ASP A 108 4.22 5.93 -10.89
C ASP A 108 4.58 4.57 -10.25
N LYS A 109 4.93 4.56 -8.96
CA LYS A 109 5.28 3.37 -8.18
C LYS A 109 4.11 2.77 -7.39
N LEU A 110 2.96 3.41 -7.38
CA LEU A 110 1.80 3.04 -6.56
C LEU A 110 0.62 2.62 -7.42
N GLN A 111 -0.03 1.55 -7.05
CA GLN A 111 -1.35 1.16 -7.56
C GLN A 111 -2.33 0.94 -6.41
N VAL A 112 -3.60 1.23 -6.66
CA VAL A 112 -4.71 0.98 -5.75
C VAL A 112 -5.57 -0.10 -6.35
N ILE A 113 -5.83 -1.15 -5.58
CA ILE A 113 -6.58 -2.32 -6.03
C ILE A 113 -7.75 -2.57 -5.07
N LEU A 114 -8.97 -2.48 -5.58
CA LEU A 114 -10.17 -2.95 -4.88
C LEU A 114 -10.32 -4.45 -5.11
N VAL A 115 -10.23 -5.24 -4.05
CA VAL A 115 -10.52 -6.68 -4.07
C VAL A 115 -11.96 -6.86 -3.60
N SER A 116 -12.85 -7.27 -4.51
CA SER A 116 -14.26 -7.42 -4.17
C SER A 116 -14.48 -8.55 -3.19
N VAL A 117 -15.18 -8.25 -2.09
CA VAL A 117 -15.66 -9.22 -1.10
C VAL A 117 -17.04 -9.77 -1.43
N ASP A 118 -17.61 -9.35 -2.57
CA ASP A 118 -18.93 -9.77 -3.05
C ASP A 118 -18.88 -10.17 -4.54
N PRO A 119 -18.19 -11.26 -4.85
CA PRO A 119 -18.02 -11.71 -6.24
C PRO A 119 -19.36 -12.06 -6.92
N ASN A 120 -20.44 -12.26 -6.16
CA ASN A 120 -21.76 -12.57 -6.72
C ASN A 120 -22.40 -11.36 -7.44
N ARG A 121 -22.15 -10.13 -6.96
CA ARG A 121 -22.68 -8.88 -7.55
C ARG A 121 -21.63 -8.10 -8.33
N ASP A 122 -20.37 -8.18 -7.91
CA ASP A 122 -19.28 -7.40 -8.49
C ASP A 122 -18.66 -8.11 -9.69
N THR A 123 -19.30 -7.99 -10.84
CA THR A 123 -18.73 -8.42 -12.12
C THR A 123 -17.56 -7.51 -12.52
N PRO A 124 -16.65 -7.96 -13.41
CA PRO A 124 -15.60 -7.11 -13.98
C PRO A 124 -16.11 -5.77 -14.51
N ALA A 125 -17.22 -5.79 -15.28
CA ALA A 125 -17.83 -4.58 -15.84
C ALA A 125 -18.34 -3.63 -14.73
N GLN A 126 -18.96 -4.16 -13.68
CA GLN A 126 -19.44 -3.39 -12.53
C GLN A 126 -18.26 -2.73 -11.79
N LEU A 127 -17.17 -3.47 -11.56
CA LEU A 127 -15.94 -2.93 -10.94
C LEU A 127 -15.34 -1.81 -11.78
N LYS A 128 -15.24 -2.01 -13.10
CA LYS A 128 -14.72 -1.01 -14.04
C LYS A 128 -15.53 0.28 -13.99
N GLN A 129 -16.84 0.18 -14.05
CA GLN A 129 -17.73 1.33 -13.97
C GLN A 129 -17.59 2.04 -12.63
N TYR A 130 -17.64 1.32 -11.53
CA TYR A 130 -17.58 1.87 -10.18
C TYR A 130 -16.26 2.58 -9.89
N LEU A 131 -15.13 1.95 -10.19
CA LEU A 131 -13.81 2.53 -9.96
C LEU A 131 -13.55 3.74 -10.85
N GLY A 132 -14.10 3.76 -12.07
CA GLY A 132 -14.00 4.89 -12.99
C GLY A 132 -14.57 6.20 -12.45
N TYR A 133 -15.50 6.17 -11.48
CA TYR A 133 -16.00 7.37 -10.81
C TYR A 133 -14.97 8.01 -9.87
N PHE A 134 -14.01 7.22 -9.37
CA PHE A 134 -12.97 7.72 -8.46
C PHE A 134 -11.68 8.05 -9.21
N ASP A 135 -11.06 7.04 -9.81
CA ASP A 135 -9.84 7.20 -10.61
C ASP A 135 -9.80 6.07 -11.66
N PRO A 136 -9.71 6.39 -12.97
CA PRO A 136 -9.62 5.37 -14.02
C PRO A 136 -8.37 4.49 -13.94
N GLN A 137 -7.37 4.85 -13.12
CA GLN A 137 -6.18 4.05 -12.84
C GLN A 137 -6.32 3.14 -11.62
N PHE A 138 -7.45 3.17 -10.93
CA PHE A 138 -7.72 2.19 -9.89
C PHE A 138 -8.06 0.85 -10.55
N GLU A 139 -7.58 -0.22 -9.94
CA GLU A 139 -7.81 -1.57 -10.41
C GLU A 139 -8.84 -2.29 -9.52
N GLY A 140 -9.60 -3.19 -10.11
CA GLY A 140 -10.57 -4.03 -9.41
C GLY A 140 -10.29 -5.50 -9.67
N LEU A 141 -10.37 -6.30 -8.62
CA LEU A 141 -10.26 -7.76 -8.70
C LEU A 141 -11.51 -8.38 -8.10
N THR A 142 -12.08 -9.39 -8.79
CA THR A 142 -13.15 -10.22 -8.25
C THR A 142 -12.73 -11.69 -8.27
N GLY A 143 -13.12 -12.45 -7.24
CA GLY A 143 -12.86 -13.88 -7.16
C GLY A 143 -13.87 -14.70 -7.97
N ALA A 144 -13.55 -15.95 -8.25
CA ALA A 144 -14.51 -16.89 -8.79
C ALA A 144 -15.60 -17.27 -7.77
N ASN A 145 -15.27 -17.18 -6.49
CA ASN A 145 -16.14 -17.46 -5.33
C ASN A 145 -15.64 -16.69 -4.10
N VAL A 146 -16.46 -16.68 -3.04
CA VAL A 146 -16.15 -15.99 -1.79
C VAL A 146 -14.95 -16.61 -1.06
N GLU A 147 -14.79 -17.92 -1.15
CA GLU A 147 -13.71 -18.68 -0.47
C GLU A 147 -12.34 -18.28 -0.98
N ASP A 148 -12.18 -18.02 -2.28
CA ASP A 148 -10.93 -17.55 -2.86
C ASP A 148 -10.59 -16.14 -2.38
N VAL A 149 -11.60 -15.25 -2.30
CA VAL A 149 -11.42 -13.91 -1.72
C VAL A 149 -11.03 -14.00 -0.24
N GLN A 150 -11.65 -14.90 0.53
CA GLN A 150 -11.32 -15.11 1.94
C GLN A 150 -9.88 -15.63 2.13
N LYS A 151 -9.39 -16.53 1.25
CA LYS A 151 -7.98 -16.96 1.30
C LYS A 151 -7.04 -15.77 1.17
N VAL A 152 -7.31 -14.85 0.24
CA VAL A 152 -6.47 -13.67 0.06
C VAL A 152 -6.58 -12.72 1.26
N SER A 153 -7.79 -12.36 1.69
CA SER A 153 -8.01 -11.41 2.77
C SER A 153 -7.46 -11.90 4.12
N ASN A 154 -7.62 -13.19 4.41
CA ASN A 154 -7.08 -13.81 5.61
C ASN A 154 -5.55 -13.85 5.60
N SER A 155 -4.93 -14.11 4.43
CA SER A 155 -3.47 -14.14 4.30
C SER A 155 -2.82 -12.80 4.66
N VAL A 156 -3.50 -11.69 4.35
CA VAL A 156 -3.05 -10.34 4.69
C VAL A 156 -3.62 -9.80 6.01
N SER A 157 -4.30 -10.64 6.79
CA SER A 157 -4.89 -10.29 8.09
C SER A 157 -5.93 -9.15 8.03
N ILE A 158 -6.70 -9.08 6.96
CA ILE A 158 -7.83 -8.17 6.77
C ILE A 158 -9.09 -8.99 6.44
N PRO A 159 -9.60 -9.79 7.39
CA PRO A 159 -10.75 -10.63 7.14
C PRO A 159 -12.04 -9.83 6.95
N PHE A 160 -13.00 -10.41 6.26
CA PHE A 160 -14.37 -9.94 6.16
C PHE A 160 -15.35 -11.05 6.54
N ILE A 161 -16.57 -10.69 6.83
CA ILE A 161 -17.64 -11.65 7.16
C ILE A 161 -18.51 -11.83 5.92
N PRO A 162 -18.54 -13.03 5.32
CA PRO A 162 -19.42 -13.31 4.18
C PRO A 162 -20.88 -13.01 4.50
N ALA A 163 -21.58 -12.42 3.55
CA ALA A 163 -22.98 -12.07 3.73
C ALA A 163 -23.90 -13.29 3.57
N ASP A 164 -25.06 -13.22 4.22
CA ASP A 164 -26.19 -14.08 3.91
C ASP A 164 -26.86 -13.59 2.61
N THR A 165 -26.48 -14.21 1.49
CA THR A 165 -26.94 -13.83 0.15
C THR A 165 -28.40 -14.20 -0.13
N SER A 166 -29.06 -14.93 0.79
CA SER A 166 -30.51 -15.24 0.70
C SER A 166 -31.39 -13.99 0.96
N LYS A 167 -30.83 -12.95 1.57
CA LYS A 167 -31.55 -11.72 1.89
C LYS A 167 -31.43 -10.72 0.74
N PRO A 168 -32.52 -10.04 0.35
CA PRO A 168 -32.41 -8.93 -0.59
C PRO A 168 -31.62 -7.79 0.04
N ASN A 169 -30.82 -7.07 -0.77
CA ASN A 169 -30.03 -5.92 -0.33
C ASN A 169 -29.07 -6.19 0.84
N TYR A 170 -28.48 -7.38 0.88
CA TYR A 170 -27.49 -7.74 1.91
C TYR A 170 -26.27 -6.81 1.85
N THR A 171 -25.64 -6.61 3.00
CA THR A 171 -24.35 -5.95 3.16
C THR A 171 -23.28 -6.96 3.59
N VAL A 172 -22.04 -6.66 3.24
CA VAL A 172 -20.88 -7.48 3.65
C VAL A 172 -20.08 -6.68 4.68
N ASP A 173 -19.85 -7.26 5.84
CA ASP A 173 -19.05 -6.63 6.89
C ASP A 173 -17.56 -6.72 6.54
N HIS A 174 -16.94 -5.56 6.32
CA HIS A 174 -15.52 -5.45 6.01
C HIS A 174 -14.90 -4.20 6.66
N SER A 175 -13.59 -4.14 6.74
CA SER A 175 -12.88 -2.98 7.31
C SER A 175 -12.38 -2.02 6.24
N GLY A 176 -12.10 -0.77 6.65
CA GLY A 176 -11.44 0.22 5.79
C GLY A 176 -9.91 0.09 5.75
N ASN A 177 -9.34 -0.94 6.38
CA ASN A 177 -7.90 -1.16 6.37
C ASN A 177 -7.40 -1.56 4.98
N LEU A 178 -6.15 -1.17 4.67
CA LEU A 178 -5.50 -1.50 3.41
C LEU A 178 -4.32 -2.43 3.66
N ALA A 179 -4.16 -3.49 2.86
CA ALA A 179 -2.92 -4.25 2.84
C ALA A 179 -1.90 -3.53 1.96
N LEU A 180 -0.68 -3.42 2.46
CA LEU A 180 0.45 -2.84 1.76
C LEU A 180 1.32 -3.96 1.18
N ILE A 181 1.33 -4.08 -0.15
CA ILE A 181 2.10 -5.09 -0.88
C ILE A 181 3.29 -4.39 -1.54
N GLY A 182 4.47 -4.95 -1.35
CA GLY A 182 5.70 -4.45 -1.96
C GLY A 182 5.83 -4.82 -3.44
N PRO A 183 6.79 -4.22 -4.16
CA PRO A 183 7.01 -4.48 -5.58
C PRO A 183 7.52 -5.90 -5.89
N ASP A 184 7.84 -6.67 -4.87
CA ASP A 184 8.16 -8.11 -4.96
C ASP A 184 6.93 -9.02 -4.85
N GLY A 185 5.72 -8.45 -4.68
CA GLY A 185 4.48 -9.19 -4.53
C GLY A 185 4.24 -9.74 -3.11
N THR A 186 5.03 -9.31 -2.11
CA THR A 186 4.87 -9.74 -0.71
C THR A 186 4.18 -8.66 0.13
N GLN A 187 3.40 -9.06 1.12
CA GLN A 187 2.86 -8.12 2.09
C GLN A 187 3.99 -7.54 2.95
N ARG A 188 4.10 -6.22 2.95
CA ARG A 188 5.06 -5.46 3.76
C ARG A 188 4.44 -4.85 5.00
N GLY A 189 3.11 -4.71 5.02
CA GLY A 189 2.40 -4.08 6.11
C GLY A 189 0.93 -3.87 5.82
N PHE A 190 0.36 -2.90 6.51
CA PHE A 190 -1.00 -2.41 6.28
C PHE A 190 -1.14 -0.96 6.71
N ILE A 191 -2.17 -0.30 6.20
CA ILE A 191 -2.57 1.05 6.60
C ILE A 191 -3.91 0.94 7.33
N ARG A 192 -3.96 1.46 8.55
CA ARG A 192 -5.15 1.40 9.40
C ARG A 192 -6.13 2.51 9.06
N ALA A 193 -7.40 2.16 9.00
CA ALA A 193 -8.48 3.13 8.97
C ALA A 193 -8.74 3.70 10.39
N PRO A 194 -9.26 4.96 10.48
CA PRO A 194 -9.52 5.88 9.38
C PRO A 194 -8.23 6.44 8.76
N LEU A 195 -8.23 6.66 7.44
CA LEU A 195 -7.05 7.17 6.74
C LEU A 195 -6.79 8.64 7.11
N ASN A 196 -5.53 8.97 7.40
CA ASN A 196 -5.09 10.36 7.59
C ASN A 196 -4.38 10.84 6.30
N ASN A 197 -5.10 11.51 5.43
CA ASN A 197 -4.61 11.92 4.11
C ASN A 197 -3.31 12.72 4.19
N LEU A 198 -3.25 13.74 5.05
CA LEU A 198 -2.07 14.60 5.18
C LEU A 198 -0.82 13.82 5.59
N LYS A 199 -0.97 12.93 6.57
CA LYS A 199 0.15 12.12 7.06
C LYS A 199 0.56 11.06 6.03
N LEU A 200 -0.40 10.46 5.33
CA LEU A 200 -0.11 9.48 4.28
C LEU A 200 0.61 10.13 3.10
N VAL A 201 0.19 11.31 2.65
CA VAL A 201 0.88 12.08 1.60
C VAL A 201 2.31 12.40 2.00
N ALA A 202 2.56 12.74 3.26
CA ALA A 202 3.91 13.02 3.76
C ALA A 202 4.82 11.78 3.85
N GLN A 203 4.28 10.59 4.16
CA GLN A 203 5.08 9.40 4.45
C GLN A 203 5.21 8.43 3.26
N LEU A 204 4.19 8.33 2.40
CA LEU A 204 4.20 7.40 1.26
C LEU A 204 5.39 7.60 0.32
N PRO A 205 5.81 8.83 -0.08
CA PRO A 205 6.93 8.99 -1.01
C PRO A 205 8.23 8.36 -0.50
N GLY A 206 8.54 8.50 0.80
CA GLY A 206 9.70 7.86 1.41
C GLY A 206 9.58 6.35 1.53
N LEU A 207 8.37 5.85 1.79
CA LEU A 207 8.09 4.42 1.86
C LEU A 207 8.23 3.73 0.49
N LEU A 208 7.67 4.33 -0.57
CA LEU A 208 7.65 3.78 -1.92
C LEU A 208 9.02 3.76 -2.62
N GLN A 209 10.04 4.40 -2.03
CA GLN A 209 11.43 4.33 -2.48
C GLN A 209 12.18 3.12 -1.91
N ARG A 210 11.62 2.44 -0.91
CA ARG A 210 12.23 1.23 -0.32
C ARG A 210 12.07 0.05 -1.29
N GLN A 211 13.15 -0.70 -1.48
CA GLN A 211 13.13 -1.96 -2.23
C GLN A 211 12.82 -3.14 -1.31
#